data_777ae354a9d979b259883eefddfa058b
#
_entry.id   777ae354a9d979b259883eefddfa058b
#
_cell.length_a   1.000
_cell.length_b   1.000
_cell.length_c   1.000
_cell.angle_alpha   90.00
_cell.angle_beta   90.00
_cell.angle_gamma   90.00
#
_symmetry.space_group_name_H-M   'P 1'
#
loop_
_entity.id
_entity.type
_entity.pdbx_description
1 polymer ?
#
loop_
_entity_poly.entity_id
_entity_poly.type
_entity_poly.pdbx_seq_one_letter_code
_entity_poly.pdbx_strand_id
1 'polypeptide(L)'
;MNYELSSGNHDAITPEDISHFLGTRGLDNREYDFLMAKYTDNNYARSLVFDDIYEDVCDIFFKHINPKEIRGDKFLIRNFINLSLREVILTVCPFCQGRGVVKSKDSIDKCYHCEGTGQFIYDDDNRPEFLGMDKKDYMEFKKPYMETLEFVKNIEINALAKIGDE
;
A
#
# COMPACT_ATOMS: atom_id res chain seq x y z
N MET A 1 10.62 -19.56 -47.82
CA MET A 1 9.53 -19.74 -46.85
C MET A 1 9.73 -18.67 -45.79
N ASN A 2 8.91 -17.63 -45.87
CA ASN A 2 8.93 -16.55 -44.87
C ASN A 2 8.01 -16.98 -43.74
N TYR A 3 8.56 -17.18 -42.57
CA TYR A 3 7.76 -17.31 -41.33
C TYR A 3 7.44 -15.89 -40.86
N GLU A 4 6.21 -15.44 -41.15
CA GLU A 4 5.62 -14.32 -40.44
C GLU A 4 5.37 -14.74 -39.01
N LEU A 5 6.15 -14.20 -38.07
CA LEU A 5 5.84 -14.25 -36.66
C LEU A 5 4.60 -13.34 -36.48
N SER A 6 3.41 -13.98 -36.37
CA SER A 6 2.25 -13.30 -35.90
C SER A 6 2.54 -12.76 -34.50
N SER A 7 2.67 -11.45 -34.37
CA SER A 7 2.64 -10.76 -33.09
C SER A 7 1.27 -11.03 -32.46
N GLY A 8 1.20 -12.09 -31.65
CA GLY A 8 0.06 -12.29 -30.78
C GLY A 8 -0.10 -11.05 -29.91
N ASN A 9 -1.18 -10.33 -30.08
CA ASN A 9 -1.65 -9.36 -29.11
C ASN A 9 -1.77 -10.13 -27.79
N HIS A 10 -0.79 -9.99 -26.92
CA HIS A 10 -0.99 -10.25 -25.52
C HIS A 10 -1.87 -9.10 -25.03
N ASP A 11 -3.19 -9.32 -25.09
CA ASP A 11 -4.13 -8.41 -24.50
C ASP A 11 -3.70 -8.19 -23.05
N ALA A 12 -3.28 -6.98 -22.75
CA ALA A 12 -2.87 -6.63 -21.40
C ALA A 12 -4.07 -6.85 -20.47
N ILE A 13 -3.87 -7.60 -19.38
CA ILE A 13 -4.90 -7.81 -18.36
C ILE A 13 -5.43 -6.45 -17.91
N THR A 14 -6.72 -6.24 -18.07
CA THR A 14 -7.39 -4.97 -17.73
C THR A 14 -7.87 -4.98 -16.26
N PRO A 15 -8.11 -3.80 -15.67
CA PRO A 15 -8.75 -3.71 -14.35
C PRO A 15 -10.10 -4.44 -14.29
N GLU A 16 -10.86 -4.46 -15.39
CA GLU A 16 -12.13 -5.16 -15.52
C GLU A 16 -11.94 -6.68 -15.46
N ASP A 17 -10.90 -7.21 -16.10
CA ASP A 17 -10.56 -8.64 -16.04
C ASP A 17 -10.20 -9.04 -14.59
N ILE A 18 -9.43 -8.22 -13.89
CA ILE A 18 -9.10 -8.42 -12.49
C ILE A 18 -10.36 -8.38 -11.62
N SER A 19 -11.21 -7.38 -11.82
CA SER A 19 -12.45 -7.24 -11.07
C SER A 19 -13.37 -8.44 -11.25
N HIS A 20 -13.54 -8.91 -12.50
CA HIS A 20 -14.33 -10.10 -12.79
C HIS A 20 -13.75 -11.35 -12.13
N PHE A 21 -12.45 -11.55 -12.23
CA PHE A 21 -11.76 -12.67 -11.61
C PHE A 21 -11.94 -12.66 -10.08
N LEU A 22 -11.69 -11.53 -9.42
CA LEU A 22 -11.83 -11.41 -7.98
C LEU A 22 -13.26 -11.58 -7.49
N GLY A 23 -14.25 -11.11 -8.25
CA GLY A 23 -15.67 -11.22 -7.93
C GLY A 23 -16.19 -12.65 -7.84
N THR A 24 -15.45 -13.65 -8.37
CA THR A 24 -15.83 -15.07 -8.34
C THR A 24 -15.14 -15.87 -7.23
N ARG A 25 -14.26 -15.24 -6.40
CA ARG A 25 -13.35 -15.96 -5.48
C ARG A 25 -13.82 -16.02 -4.02
N GLY A 26 -15.06 -15.67 -3.73
CA GLY A 26 -15.58 -15.74 -2.35
C GLY A 26 -14.90 -14.79 -1.36
N LEU A 27 -14.29 -13.72 -1.87
CA LEU A 27 -13.71 -12.65 -1.07
C LEU A 27 -14.81 -11.87 -0.35
N ASP A 28 -14.54 -11.41 0.86
CA ASP A 28 -15.37 -10.37 1.46
C ASP A 28 -15.08 -8.99 0.84
N ASN A 29 -15.89 -7.98 1.18
CA ASN A 29 -15.75 -6.66 0.60
C ASN A 29 -14.37 -6.05 0.89
N ARG A 30 -13.84 -6.22 2.10
CA ARG A 30 -12.53 -5.70 2.51
C ARG A 30 -11.41 -6.29 1.68
N GLU A 31 -11.41 -7.61 1.53
CA GLU A 31 -10.43 -8.35 0.74
C GLU A 31 -10.48 -7.97 -0.74
N TYR A 32 -11.71 -7.89 -1.28
CA TYR A 32 -11.94 -7.49 -2.67
C TYR A 32 -11.42 -6.07 -2.94
N ASP A 33 -11.84 -5.09 -2.12
CA ASP A 33 -11.42 -3.69 -2.28
C ASP A 33 -9.91 -3.53 -2.10
N PHE A 34 -9.31 -4.30 -1.18
CA PHE A 34 -7.86 -4.30 -0.98
C PHE A 34 -7.11 -4.77 -2.23
N LEU A 35 -7.51 -5.89 -2.82
CA LEU A 35 -6.87 -6.40 -4.03
C LEU A 35 -7.11 -5.48 -5.23
N MET A 36 -8.32 -4.92 -5.35
CA MET A 36 -8.60 -3.90 -6.37
C MET A 36 -7.72 -2.66 -6.21
N ALA A 37 -7.53 -2.17 -4.98
CA ALA A 37 -6.66 -1.03 -4.72
C ALA A 37 -5.20 -1.33 -5.09
N LYS A 38 -4.74 -2.55 -4.84
CA LYS A 38 -3.34 -2.95 -5.05
C LYS A 38 -3.03 -3.25 -6.51
N TYR A 39 -3.87 -4.00 -7.18
CA TYR A 39 -3.56 -4.53 -8.51
C TYR A 39 -4.14 -3.72 -9.67
N THR A 40 -5.05 -2.78 -9.40
CA THR A 40 -5.63 -1.92 -10.44
C THR A 40 -5.34 -0.43 -10.23
N ASP A 41 -4.52 -0.08 -9.22
CA ASP A 41 -4.25 1.32 -8.80
C ASP A 41 -5.55 2.13 -8.56
N ASN A 42 -6.59 1.47 -8.05
CA ASN A 42 -7.90 2.05 -7.85
C ASN A 42 -7.94 2.88 -6.56
N ASN A 43 -7.89 4.20 -6.70
CA ASN A 43 -7.93 5.12 -5.57
C ASN A 43 -9.26 5.08 -4.80
N TYR A 44 -10.38 4.78 -5.47
CA TYR A 44 -11.67 4.62 -4.82
C TYR A 44 -11.68 3.37 -3.94
N ALA A 45 -11.23 2.23 -4.46
CA ALA A 45 -11.10 1.02 -3.66
C ALA A 45 -10.18 1.24 -2.45
N ARG A 46 -9.09 2.00 -2.60
CA ARG A 46 -8.21 2.38 -1.48
C ARG A 46 -8.95 3.19 -0.40
N SER A 47 -9.84 4.10 -0.79
CA SER A 47 -10.63 4.86 0.18
C SER A 47 -11.65 3.98 0.91
N LEU A 48 -12.23 2.99 0.24
CA LEU A 48 -13.13 2.02 0.88
C LEU A 48 -12.39 1.17 1.91
N VAL A 49 -11.20 0.66 1.57
CA VAL A 49 -10.35 -0.07 2.53
C VAL A 49 -10.00 0.81 3.73
N PHE A 50 -9.62 2.07 3.49
CA PHE A 50 -9.30 3.01 4.56
C PHE A 50 -10.47 3.17 5.55
N ASP A 51 -11.67 3.41 5.03
CA ASP A 51 -12.87 3.62 5.86
C ASP A 51 -13.25 2.34 6.63
N ASP A 52 -13.11 1.18 6.00
CA ASP A 52 -13.46 -0.10 6.57
C ASP A 52 -12.50 -0.53 7.71
N ILE A 53 -11.21 -0.23 7.60
CA ILE A 53 -10.23 -0.60 8.64
C ILE A 53 -10.05 0.44 9.75
N TYR A 54 -10.68 1.61 9.63
CA TYR A 54 -10.45 2.74 10.53
C TYR A 54 -10.73 2.39 12.01
N GLU A 55 -11.86 1.75 12.29
CA GLU A 55 -12.24 1.36 13.65
C GLU A 55 -11.28 0.31 14.22
N ASP A 56 -10.92 -0.71 13.43
CA ASP A 56 -9.96 -1.75 13.85
C ASP A 56 -8.60 -1.14 14.22
N VAL A 57 -8.13 -0.16 13.43
CA VAL A 57 -6.86 0.52 13.72
C VAL A 57 -6.97 1.43 14.93
N CYS A 58 -8.10 2.11 15.13
CA CYS A 58 -8.35 2.84 16.37
C CYS A 58 -8.24 1.91 17.59
N ASP A 59 -8.82 0.73 17.52
CA ASP A 59 -8.74 -0.26 18.60
C ASP A 59 -7.30 -0.75 18.84
N ILE A 60 -6.51 -0.94 17.80
CA ILE A 60 -5.07 -1.27 17.92
C ILE A 60 -4.34 -0.15 18.67
N PHE A 61 -4.53 1.10 18.26
CA PHE A 61 -3.87 2.24 18.90
C PHE A 61 -4.28 2.40 20.37
N PHE A 62 -5.57 2.27 20.68
CA PHE A 62 -6.08 2.46 22.04
C PHE A 62 -5.68 1.35 23.03
N LYS A 63 -5.18 0.21 22.56
CA LYS A 63 -4.53 -0.79 23.42
C LYS A 63 -3.19 -0.32 23.99
N HIS A 64 -2.51 0.61 23.31
CA HIS A 64 -1.16 1.03 23.64
C HIS A 64 -1.07 2.46 24.15
N ILE A 65 -2.00 3.32 23.74
CA ILE A 65 -1.94 4.76 23.97
C ILE A 65 -3.27 5.22 24.55
N ASN A 66 -3.18 6.10 25.54
CA ASN A 66 -4.39 6.66 26.15
C ASN A 66 -5.16 7.48 25.08
N PRO A 67 -6.45 7.19 24.86
CA PRO A 67 -7.27 7.94 23.91
C PRO A 67 -7.29 9.45 24.11
N LYS A 68 -7.03 9.93 25.34
CA LYS A 68 -6.96 11.37 25.66
C LYS A 68 -5.74 12.04 25.04
N GLU A 69 -4.64 11.30 24.87
CA GLU A 69 -3.40 11.79 24.25
C GLU A 69 -3.54 11.91 22.73
N ILE A 70 -4.37 11.05 22.11
CA ILE A 70 -4.62 11.06 20.67
C ILE A 70 -5.75 12.03 20.29
N ARG A 71 -6.71 12.31 21.21
CA ARG A 71 -7.89 13.15 20.90
C ARG A 71 -7.58 14.57 20.45
N GLY A 72 -6.38 15.06 20.70
CA GLY A 72 -5.91 16.36 20.20
C GLY A 72 -5.53 16.35 18.72
N ASP A 73 -5.21 15.20 18.17
CA ASP A 73 -4.81 15.04 16.76
C ASP A 73 -5.67 13.97 16.05
N LYS A 74 -6.81 14.42 15.55
CA LYS A 74 -7.73 13.58 14.78
C LYS A 74 -7.09 13.03 13.49
N PHE A 75 -5.99 13.62 13.04
CA PHE A 75 -5.29 13.23 11.83
C PHE A 75 -4.22 12.16 12.10
N LEU A 76 -3.78 12.00 13.34
CA LEU A 76 -2.67 11.12 13.68
C LEU A 76 -2.94 9.66 13.23
N ILE A 77 -4.02 9.04 13.70
CA ILE A 77 -4.38 7.66 13.31
C ILE A 77 -4.60 7.57 11.80
N ARG A 78 -5.26 8.58 11.20
CA ARG A 78 -5.47 8.62 9.75
C ARG A 78 -4.16 8.62 8.97
N ASN A 79 -3.15 9.34 9.46
CA ASN A 79 -1.82 9.34 8.83
C ASN A 79 -1.13 7.99 8.94
N PHE A 80 -1.25 7.31 10.08
CA PHE A 80 -0.71 5.96 10.24
C PHE A 80 -1.42 4.94 9.34
N ILE A 81 -2.76 5.00 9.19
CA ILE A 81 -3.50 4.16 8.25
C ILE A 81 -3.02 4.43 6.81
N ASN A 82 -2.94 5.70 6.40
CA ASN A 82 -2.48 6.05 5.07
C ASN A 82 -1.07 5.55 4.79
N LEU A 83 -0.17 5.64 5.76
CA LEU A 83 1.19 5.13 5.61
C LEU A 83 1.20 3.61 5.50
N SER A 84 0.45 2.88 6.34
CA SER A 84 0.37 1.42 6.29
C SER A 84 -0.20 0.92 4.96
N LEU A 85 -1.27 1.53 4.46
CA LEU A 85 -1.82 1.22 3.14
C LEU A 85 -0.82 1.53 2.03
N ARG A 86 -0.06 2.62 2.17
CA ARG A 86 0.99 2.97 1.22
C ARG A 86 2.11 1.95 1.18
N GLU A 87 2.57 1.46 2.34
CA GLU A 87 3.63 0.45 2.42
C GLU A 87 3.20 -0.90 1.83
N VAL A 88 1.93 -1.28 1.99
CA VAL A 88 1.45 -2.60 1.55
C VAL A 88 0.90 -2.58 0.13
N ILE A 89 0.19 -1.52 -0.26
CA ILE A 89 -0.44 -1.39 -1.58
C ILE A 89 0.53 -0.80 -2.60
N LEU A 90 1.25 0.30 -2.23
CA LEU A 90 2.11 1.04 -3.14
C LEU A 90 3.58 0.68 -2.92
N THR A 91 4.02 -0.40 -3.51
CA THR A 91 5.44 -0.82 -3.41
C THR A 91 6.38 0.02 -4.28
N VAL A 92 5.84 0.85 -5.16
CA VAL A 92 6.65 1.68 -6.07
C VAL A 92 7.24 2.90 -5.35
N CYS A 93 8.45 3.27 -5.71
CA CYS A 93 9.11 4.46 -5.18
C CYS A 93 8.32 5.73 -5.57
N PRO A 94 7.85 6.54 -4.61
CA PRO A 94 7.05 7.74 -4.91
C PRO A 94 7.86 8.84 -5.61
N PHE A 95 9.18 8.86 -5.43
CA PHE A 95 10.06 9.90 -5.97
C PHE A 95 10.35 9.71 -7.47
N CYS A 96 10.50 8.47 -7.92
CA CYS A 96 10.71 8.16 -9.34
C CYS A 96 9.51 7.45 -9.98
N GLN A 97 8.43 7.27 -9.24
CA GLN A 97 7.21 6.59 -9.72
C GLN A 97 7.50 5.19 -10.29
N GLY A 98 8.35 4.42 -9.62
CA GLY A 98 8.72 3.08 -10.02
C GLY A 98 9.77 2.98 -11.14
N ARG A 99 10.20 4.09 -11.74
CA ARG A 99 11.13 4.08 -12.88
C ARG A 99 12.58 3.74 -12.52
N GLY A 100 12.96 3.81 -11.25
CA GLY A 100 14.33 3.64 -10.78
C GLY A 100 15.26 4.80 -11.13
N VAL A 101 14.84 5.71 -12.01
CA VAL A 101 15.63 6.86 -12.47
C VAL A 101 14.82 8.15 -12.34
N VAL A 102 15.54 9.25 -12.15
CA VAL A 102 15.01 10.62 -12.19
C VAL A 102 15.66 11.37 -13.36
N LYS A 103 14.86 12.15 -14.05
CA LYS A 103 15.32 12.93 -15.20
C LYS A 103 15.55 14.37 -14.74
N SER A 104 16.77 14.85 -14.87
CA SER A 104 17.10 16.28 -14.80
C SER A 104 17.13 16.90 -16.19
N LYS A 105 17.40 18.21 -16.29
CA LYS A 105 17.44 18.90 -17.58
C LYS A 105 18.47 18.28 -18.52
N ASP A 106 19.60 17.82 -18.01
CA ASP A 106 20.79 17.44 -18.78
C ASP A 106 21.22 15.98 -18.57
N SER A 107 20.57 15.23 -17.65
CA SER A 107 20.96 13.86 -17.31
C SER A 107 19.76 12.98 -16.93
N ILE A 108 19.99 11.68 -17.03
CA ILE A 108 19.12 10.66 -16.44
C ILE A 108 19.96 9.99 -15.34
N ASP A 109 19.58 10.23 -14.10
CA ASP A 109 20.32 9.77 -12.95
C ASP A 109 19.55 8.66 -12.22
N LYS A 110 20.29 7.79 -11.56
CA LYS A 110 19.73 6.78 -10.68
C LYS A 110 18.93 7.47 -9.56
N CYS A 111 17.73 7.00 -9.27
CA CYS A 111 16.94 7.54 -8.18
C CYS A 111 17.65 7.25 -6.85
N TYR A 112 17.99 8.30 -6.12
CA TYR A 112 18.67 8.20 -4.83
C TYR A 112 17.84 7.47 -3.77
N HIS A 113 16.52 7.73 -3.74
CA HIS A 113 15.62 7.19 -2.70
C HIS A 113 15.37 5.68 -2.79
N CYS A 114 15.44 5.10 -3.97
CA CYS A 114 15.26 3.66 -4.17
C CYS A 114 16.50 2.98 -4.76
N GLU A 115 17.60 3.71 -4.84
CA GLU A 115 18.86 3.22 -5.40
C GLU A 115 18.70 2.53 -6.77
N GLY A 116 17.78 3.04 -7.58
CA GLY A 116 17.52 2.55 -8.93
C GLY A 116 16.62 1.32 -9.03
N THR A 117 16.12 0.78 -7.92
CA THR A 117 15.26 -0.41 -7.92
C THR A 117 13.83 -0.12 -8.39
N GLY A 118 13.39 1.14 -8.33
CA GLY A 118 12.00 1.54 -8.55
C GLY A 118 11.06 1.20 -7.39
N GLN A 119 11.52 0.46 -6.38
CA GLN A 119 10.76 0.12 -5.18
C GLN A 119 11.23 0.95 -4.00
N PHE A 120 10.33 1.31 -3.10
CA PHE A 120 10.66 2.05 -1.89
C PHE A 120 10.49 1.17 -0.66
N ILE A 121 11.53 1.14 0.17
CA ILE A 121 11.53 0.39 1.43
C ILE A 121 11.31 1.39 2.55
N TYR A 122 10.21 1.23 3.28
CA TYR A 122 9.91 2.01 4.46
C TYR A 122 10.60 1.41 5.69
N ASP A 123 11.26 2.26 6.46
CA ASP A 123 11.96 1.91 7.67
C ASP A 123 11.77 2.97 8.77
N ASP A 124 12.38 2.76 9.93
CA ASP A 124 12.24 3.67 11.07
C ASP A 124 12.94 5.02 10.87
N ASP A 125 13.75 5.15 9.84
CA ASP A 125 14.46 6.41 9.53
C ASP A 125 13.62 7.30 8.61
N ASN A 126 12.86 6.71 7.69
CA ASN A 126 12.07 7.47 6.71
C ASN A 126 10.57 7.58 7.05
N ARG A 127 9.99 6.64 7.79
CA ARG A 127 8.56 6.70 8.20
C ARG A 127 8.17 8.00 8.92
N PRO A 128 8.98 8.53 9.86
CA PRO A 128 8.67 9.80 10.52
C PRO A 128 8.46 10.96 9.54
N GLU A 129 9.25 11.03 8.48
CA GLU A 129 9.11 12.06 7.44
C GLU A 129 7.75 11.98 6.74
N PHE A 130 7.30 10.76 6.37
CA PHE A 130 5.98 10.56 5.77
C PHE A 130 4.81 10.87 6.69
N LEU A 131 5.02 10.75 8.01
CA LEU A 131 4.03 11.08 9.02
C LEU A 131 4.03 12.57 9.40
N GLY A 132 5.05 13.31 8.97
CA GLY A 132 5.23 14.72 9.35
C GLY A 132 5.58 14.91 10.82
N MET A 133 6.29 13.95 11.44
CA MET A 133 6.69 13.99 12.84
C MET A 133 8.18 13.74 13.01
N ASP A 134 8.73 14.07 14.16
CA ASP A 134 10.12 13.71 14.44
C ASP A 134 10.28 12.23 14.83
N LYS A 135 11.52 11.74 14.78
CA LYS A 135 11.83 10.32 15.06
C LYS A 135 11.50 9.93 16.50
N LYS A 136 11.62 10.86 17.45
CA LYS A 136 11.35 10.59 18.87
C LYS A 136 9.85 10.34 19.06
N ASP A 137 9.01 11.21 18.51
CA ASP A 137 7.55 11.09 18.58
C ASP A 137 7.08 9.82 17.85
N TYR A 138 7.65 9.51 16.68
CA TYR A 138 7.37 8.26 15.98
C TYR A 138 7.63 7.02 16.85
N MET A 139 8.74 7.00 17.62
CA MET A 139 9.08 5.85 18.44
C MET A 139 8.04 5.54 19.54
N GLU A 140 7.27 6.54 19.99
CA GLU A 140 6.17 6.35 20.92
C GLU A 140 4.98 5.61 20.26
N PHE A 141 4.76 5.83 18.96
CA PHE A 141 3.70 5.20 18.16
C PHE A 141 4.15 3.97 17.38
N LYS A 142 5.44 3.65 17.39
CA LYS A 142 6.00 2.56 16.59
C LYS A 142 5.29 1.22 16.82
N LYS A 143 5.02 0.88 18.10
CA LYS A 143 4.40 -0.41 18.43
C LYS A 143 3.00 -0.56 17.84
N PRO A 144 2.03 0.33 18.10
CA PRO A 144 0.72 0.25 17.49
C PRO A 144 0.78 0.37 15.96
N TYR A 145 1.73 1.15 15.43
CA TYR A 145 1.94 1.23 14.00
C TYR A 145 2.37 -0.11 13.37
N MET A 146 3.31 -0.82 13.99
CA MET A 146 3.76 -2.13 13.48
C MET A 146 2.64 -3.18 13.55
N GLU A 147 1.80 -3.14 14.60
CA GLU A 147 0.60 -3.99 14.69
C GLU A 147 -0.42 -3.64 13.58
N THR A 148 -0.61 -2.35 13.29
CA THR A 148 -1.45 -1.90 12.16
C THR A 148 -0.90 -2.40 10.82
N LEU A 149 0.40 -2.30 10.62
CA LEU A 149 1.03 -2.76 9.38
C LEU A 149 0.88 -4.29 9.18
N GLU A 150 1.02 -5.05 10.26
CA GLU A 150 0.78 -6.49 10.25
C GLU A 150 -0.70 -6.81 9.97
N PHE A 151 -1.62 -6.11 10.61
CA PHE A 151 -3.05 -6.24 10.36
C PHE A 151 -3.39 -6.00 8.87
N VAL A 152 -2.88 -4.92 8.28
CA VAL A 152 -3.10 -4.60 6.86
C VAL A 152 -2.49 -5.67 5.94
N LYS A 153 -1.30 -6.19 6.24
CA LYS A 153 -0.68 -7.29 5.48
C LYS A 153 -1.50 -8.58 5.55
N ASN A 154 -2.13 -8.86 6.70
CA ASN A 154 -2.95 -10.05 6.87
C ASN A 154 -4.23 -10.01 6.02
N ILE A 155 -4.77 -8.83 5.68
CA ILE A 155 -5.88 -8.71 4.72
C ILE A 155 -5.45 -9.30 3.37
N GLU A 156 -4.28 -8.92 2.87
CA GLU A 156 -3.74 -9.47 1.61
C GLU A 156 -3.50 -10.97 1.68
N ILE A 157 -2.83 -11.43 2.75
CA ILE A 157 -2.50 -12.85 2.92
C ILE A 157 -3.77 -13.72 2.92
N ASN A 158 -4.81 -13.29 3.64
CA ASN A 158 -6.08 -13.99 3.71
C ASN A 158 -6.80 -14.01 2.35
N ALA A 159 -6.80 -12.86 1.67
CA ALA A 159 -7.41 -12.76 0.34
C ALA A 159 -6.70 -13.66 -0.68
N LEU A 160 -5.36 -13.65 -0.69
CA LEU A 160 -4.57 -14.49 -1.60
C LEU A 160 -4.71 -15.99 -1.30
N ALA A 161 -4.85 -16.38 -0.02
CA ALA A 161 -5.11 -17.77 0.35
C ALA A 161 -6.43 -18.26 -0.26
N LYS A 162 -7.50 -17.49 -0.17
CA LYS A 162 -8.81 -17.83 -0.80
C LYS A 162 -8.74 -17.96 -2.32
N ILE A 163 -7.84 -17.23 -2.97
CA ILE A 163 -7.66 -17.30 -4.43
C ILE A 163 -6.84 -18.55 -4.81
N GLY A 164 -5.89 -18.96 -3.96
CA GLY A 164 -4.95 -20.05 -4.24
C GLY A 164 -5.48 -21.44 -3.90
N ASP A 165 -6.57 -21.57 -3.13
CA ASP A 165 -7.12 -22.84 -2.66
C ASP A 165 -8.02 -23.56 -3.70
N GLU A 166 -8.03 -23.10 -4.96
CA GLU A 166 -8.70 -23.75 -6.10
C GLU A 166 -7.66 -24.27 -7.13
#